data_a42e7db1cea6944904e0b4280335cfb0
#
_entry.id   a42e7db1cea6944904e0b4280335cfb0
#
_cell.length_a   1.000
_cell.length_b   1.000
_cell.length_c   1.000
_cell.angle_alpha   90.00
_cell.angle_beta   90.00
_cell.angle_gamma   90.00
#
_symmetry.space_group_name_H-M   'P 1'
#
loop_
_entity.id
_entity.type
_entity.pdbx_description
1 polymer ?
#
loop_
_entity_poly.entity_id
_entity_poly.type
_entity_poly.pdbx_seq_one_letter_code
_entity_poly.pdbx_strand_id
1 'polypeptide(L)'
;MKEDVNSKSSVGIIGAGIQGICISLFLIKKGFKVTIIDRDDPGKISASYGNAGHFSPYASVPINRPDILVDVPSMILSTTGPLSLKWNYVPKMLPWFIKFIRNCTKKKMMHTAKYMHQILDLALPAYDELFQEIDITGLVESKGIIYFWTDKDLKSRELEQNIRKELGVKQQLLTPHEIHDLEPHIKKIYHGGVLYPNARHARNPKKILLKLFDLFLKKGGIFKKEEVETISFTSNNKPKIITNSESYIFDRAVVACGAFSKKMTDQVDEKIPLDTERGYHVHFKGYDHLLSRPVIFLNRGFGITPMEQGLRVVGTVEFGGLKNPPSKKRILNLVNNAKYLFPELKAHDDEWLGFRPTLPDFLPVIGPSKNYKNLFYSFGHHHLGWTLGAISGKIVAGLVADENTNLDLAPYNSTRFI
;
A
#
# COMPACT_ATOMS: atom_id res chain seq x y z
N MET A 1 -35.20 -32.60 9.53
CA MET A 1 -34.97 -31.26 10.08
C MET A 1 -34.52 -30.40 8.93
N LYS A 2 -35.31 -29.43 8.50
CA LYS A 2 -34.86 -28.41 7.52
C LYS A 2 -33.91 -27.52 8.29
N GLU A 3 -32.62 -27.53 7.93
CA GLU A 3 -31.68 -26.52 8.38
C GLU A 3 -32.23 -25.14 8.02
N ASP A 4 -32.24 -24.24 8.99
CA ASP A 4 -32.63 -22.84 8.83
C ASP A 4 -31.71 -22.17 7.77
N VAL A 5 -32.25 -22.05 6.55
CA VAL A 5 -31.56 -21.54 5.34
C VAL A 5 -31.19 -20.03 5.46
N ASN A 6 -31.30 -19.42 6.66
CA ASN A 6 -31.16 -17.97 6.86
C ASN A 6 -30.06 -17.52 7.84
N SER A 7 -29.14 -18.38 8.28
CA SER A 7 -27.98 -17.91 9.05
C SER A 7 -26.90 -17.45 8.08
N LYS A 8 -26.80 -16.12 7.88
CA LYS A 8 -25.71 -15.51 7.12
C LYS A 8 -24.36 -15.99 7.64
N SER A 9 -23.52 -16.55 6.75
CA SER A 9 -22.18 -17.04 7.10
C SER A 9 -21.32 -15.94 7.72
N SER A 10 -20.54 -16.30 8.74
CA SER A 10 -19.71 -15.37 9.51
C SER A 10 -18.28 -15.30 8.99
N VAL A 11 -17.71 -14.09 8.94
CA VAL A 11 -16.33 -13.87 8.50
C VAL A 11 -15.56 -13.03 9.52
N GLY A 12 -14.42 -13.55 10.00
CA GLY A 12 -13.48 -12.83 10.84
C GLY A 12 -12.38 -12.18 9.99
N ILE A 13 -12.17 -10.87 10.15
CA ILE A 13 -11.12 -10.11 9.46
C ILE A 13 -10.06 -9.70 10.47
N ILE A 14 -8.80 -10.09 10.25
CA ILE A 14 -7.68 -9.67 11.10
C ILE A 14 -7.01 -8.46 10.46
N GLY A 15 -7.20 -7.29 11.07
CA GLY A 15 -6.66 -6.01 10.65
C GLY A 15 -7.71 -5.00 10.20
N ALA A 16 -7.72 -3.81 10.83
CA ALA A 16 -8.59 -2.66 10.54
C ALA A 16 -7.89 -1.60 9.68
N GLY A 17 -6.92 -1.99 8.87
CA GLY A 17 -6.36 -1.15 7.81
C GLY A 17 -7.29 -1.04 6.61
N ILE A 18 -6.86 -0.28 5.59
CA ILE A 18 -7.67 -0.07 4.37
C ILE A 18 -8.07 -1.40 3.70
N GLN A 19 -7.19 -2.42 3.73
CA GLN A 19 -7.50 -3.73 3.17
C GLN A 19 -8.67 -4.38 3.92
N GLY A 20 -8.57 -4.51 5.25
CA GLY A 20 -9.61 -5.14 6.06
C GLY A 20 -10.94 -4.43 5.99
N ILE A 21 -10.95 -3.09 6.01
CA ILE A 21 -12.18 -2.29 5.92
C ILE A 21 -12.85 -2.46 4.55
N CYS A 22 -12.09 -2.39 3.44
CA CYS A 22 -12.64 -2.56 2.10
C CYS A 22 -13.18 -4.00 1.90
N ILE A 23 -12.44 -5.03 2.34
CA ILE A 23 -12.90 -6.43 2.31
C ILE A 23 -14.23 -6.55 3.05
N SER A 24 -14.30 -6.00 4.26
CA SER A 24 -15.48 -6.07 5.13
C SER A 24 -16.71 -5.43 4.48
N LEU A 25 -16.55 -4.27 3.85
CA LEU A 25 -17.63 -3.60 3.15
C LEU A 25 -18.16 -4.42 1.97
N PHE A 26 -17.30 -4.99 1.15
CA PHE A 26 -17.71 -5.85 0.04
C PHE A 26 -18.34 -7.16 0.53
N LEU A 27 -17.88 -7.74 1.64
CA LEU A 27 -18.50 -8.92 2.25
C LEU A 27 -19.91 -8.62 2.79
N ILE A 28 -20.09 -7.48 3.46
CA ILE A 28 -21.43 -7.06 3.93
C ILE A 28 -22.38 -6.86 2.75
N LYS A 29 -21.93 -6.26 1.64
CA LYS A 29 -22.72 -6.15 0.40
C LYS A 29 -23.18 -7.53 -0.12
N LYS A 30 -22.38 -8.57 0.09
CA LYS A 30 -22.73 -9.97 -0.27
C LYS A 30 -23.54 -10.70 0.82
N GLY A 31 -23.88 -10.02 1.90
CA GLY A 31 -24.75 -10.56 2.95
C GLY A 31 -24.06 -11.33 4.07
N PHE A 32 -22.73 -11.31 4.16
CA PHE A 32 -22.01 -11.93 5.26
C PHE A 32 -22.13 -11.13 6.56
N LYS A 33 -22.06 -11.83 7.71
CA LYS A 33 -21.84 -11.22 9.03
C LYS A 33 -20.33 -11.04 9.22
N VAL A 34 -19.86 -9.80 9.36
CA VAL A 34 -18.43 -9.50 9.38
C VAL A 34 -17.99 -8.91 10.71
N THR A 35 -16.93 -9.48 11.29
CA THR A 35 -16.25 -8.95 12.48
C THR A 35 -14.81 -8.62 12.11
N ILE A 36 -14.40 -7.35 12.30
CA ILE A 36 -13.01 -6.91 12.22
C ILE A 36 -12.40 -7.00 13.62
N ILE A 37 -11.20 -7.57 13.72
CA ILE A 37 -10.41 -7.65 14.95
C ILE A 37 -9.08 -6.95 14.71
N ASP A 38 -8.76 -5.92 15.51
CA ASP A 38 -7.47 -5.21 15.47
C ASP A 38 -7.12 -4.74 16.88
N ARG A 39 -5.83 -4.69 17.19
CA ARG A 39 -5.32 -4.20 18.47
C ARG A 39 -5.49 -2.70 18.66
N ASP A 40 -5.59 -1.94 17.56
CA ASP A 40 -5.69 -0.49 17.54
C ASP A 40 -6.98 -0.02 16.88
N ASP A 41 -7.41 1.19 17.25
CA ASP A 41 -8.51 1.86 16.55
C ASP A 41 -8.09 2.16 15.10
N PRO A 42 -9.00 2.04 14.11
CA PRO A 42 -8.70 2.37 12.73
C PRO A 42 -8.11 3.77 12.57
N GLY A 43 -7.06 3.89 11.76
CA GLY A 43 -6.43 5.18 11.50
C GLY A 43 -5.55 5.74 12.63
N LYS A 44 -5.18 4.96 13.66
CA LYS A 44 -4.31 5.42 14.74
C LYS A 44 -2.84 5.42 14.36
N ILE A 45 -2.29 4.26 13.98
CA ILE A 45 -0.85 4.09 13.69
C ILE A 45 -0.56 3.29 12.42
N SER A 46 -1.57 2.81 11.72
CA SER A 46 -1.41 1.93 10.56
C SER A 46 -0.75 2.64 9.36
N ALA A 47 -0.19 1.84 8.43
CA ALA A 47 0.28 2.35 7.14
C ALA A 47 -0.84 3.06 6.36
N SER A 48 -2.10 2.74 6.62
CA SER A 48 -3.26 3.40 6.03
C SER A 48 -3.50 4.82 6.56
N TYR A 49 -2.97 5.18 7.73
CA TYR A 49 -3.05 6.53 8.29
C TYR A 49 -2.02 7.47 7.67
N GLY A 50 -0.76 7.04 7.65
CA GLY A 50 0.39 7.90 7.35
C GLY A 50 0.91 7.79 5.91
N ASN A 51 0.16 7.18 5.00
CA ASN A 51 0.56 7.05 3.60
C ASN A 51 0.56 8.39 2.85
N ALA A 52 1.07 8.37 1.62
CA ALA A 52 1.16 9.54 0.73
C ALA A 52 -0.21 10.04 0.23
N GLY A 53 -1.29 9.30 0.44
CA GLY A 53 -2.61 9.63 -0.09
C GLY A 53 -2.80 9.36 -1.57
N HIS A 54 -1.82 8.78 -2.26
CA HIS A 54 -1.88 8.59 -3.70
C HIS A 54 -2.74 7.40 -4.11
N PHE A 55 -3.66 7.62 -5.04
CA PHE A 55 -4.27 6.58 -5.85
C PHE A 55 -3.51 6.52 -7.16
N SER A 56 -2.70 5.49 -7.35
CA SER A 56 -1.66 5.41 -8.38
C SER A 56 -1.92 4.28 -9.39
N PRO A 57 -2.94 4.38 -10.26
CA PRO A 57 -3.23 3.33 -11.25
C PRO A 57 -2.11 3.13 -12.28
N TYR A 58 -1.21 4.09 -12.39
CA TYR A 58 -0.04 4.07 -13.29
C TYR A 58 1.16 3.27 -12.73
N ALA A 59 1.16 2.90 -11.46
CA ALA A 59 2.34 2.36 -10.76
C ALA A 59 2.56 0.86 -11.03
N SER A 60 2.43 0.44 -12.29
CA SER A 60 2.55 -0.95 -12.72
C SER A 60 3.99 -1.47 -12.77
N VAL A 61 4.97 -0.60 -13.02
CA VAL A 61 6.38 -1.00 -13.13
C VAL A 61 6.99 -1.20 -11.74
N PRO A 62 7.44 -2.42 -11.39
CA PRO A 62 7.96 -2.71 -10.07
C PRO A 62 9.40 -2.19 -9.88
N ILE A 63 9.85 -2.13 -8.61
CA ILE A 63 11.21 -1.70 -8.27
C ILE A 63 12.26 -2.79 -8.59
N ASN A 64 11.88 -4.08 -8.61
CA ASN A 64 12.78 -5.20 -8.90
C ASN A 64 13.20 -5.27 -10.39
N ARG A 65 13.75 -4.16 -10.88
CA ARG A 65 14.32 -4.04 -12.24
C ARG A 65 15.78 -4.51 -12.26
N PRO A 66 16.29 -4.99 -13.41
CA PRO A 66 17.69 -5.40 -13.51
C PRO A 66 18.68 -4.28 -13.18
N ASP A 67 18.39 -3.05 -13.58
CA ASP A 67 19.23 -1.85 -13.37
C ASP A 67 19.34 -1.44 -11.91
N ILE A 68 18.35 -1.74 -11.06
CA ILE A 68 18.38 -1.39 -9.63
C ILE A 68 19.59 -2.02 -8.91
N LEU A 69 20.06 -3.20 -9.38
CA LEU A 69 21.20 -3.88 -8.78
C LEU A 69 22.50 -3.10 -8.92
N VAL A 70 22.61 -2.28 -9.96
CA VAL A 70 23.76 -1.38 -10.18
C VAL A 70 23.67 -0.17 -9.24
N ASP A 71 22.46 0.32 -8.98
CA ASP A 71 22.22 1.52 -8.20
C ASP A 71 22.25 1.29 -6.68
N VAL A 72 21.88 0.10 -6.22
CA VAL A 72 21.75 -0.24 -4.79
C VAL A 72 23.03 0.08 -3.98
N PRO A 73 24.26 -0.25 -4.41
CA PRO A 73 25.48 0.08 -3.64
C PRO A 73 25.62 1.59 -3.40
N SER A 74 25.41 2.39 -4.44
CA SER A 74 25.47 3.88 -4.33
C SER A 74 24.39 4.44 -3.43
N MET A 75 23.15 3.88 -3.50
CA MET A 75 22.03 4.27 -2.65
C MET A 75 22.27 3.98 -1.17
N ILE A 76 22.92 2.84 -0.84
CA ILE A 76 23.23 2.46 0.54
C ILE A 76 24.36 3.34 1.12
N LEU A 77 25.37 3.64 0.32
CA LEU A 77 26.51 4.48 0.74
C LEU A 77 26.14 5.94 0.86
N SER A 78 25.12 6.40 0.15
CA SER A 78 24.66 7.79 0.21
C SER A 78 24.02 8.11 1.57
N THR A 79 24.51 9.17 2.21
CA THR A 79 23.94 9.65 3.48
C THR A 79 22.57 10.29 3.30
N THR A 80 22.25 10.76 2.10
CA THR A 80 20.99 11.43 1.73
C THR A 80 20.13 10.58 0.77
N GLY A 81 20.64 9.42 0.37
CA GLY A 81 19.97 8.52 -0.57
C GLY A 81 18.63 7.99 -0.05
N PRO A 82 17.76 7.51 -0.96
CA PRO A 82 16.43 7.02 -0.63
C PRO A 82 16.45 5.71 0.17
N LEU A 83 17.52 4.92 0.10
CA LEU A 83 17.66 3.59 0.68
C LEU A 83 18.54 3.59 1.94
N SER A 84 18.17 2.82 2.94
CA SER A 84 18.94 2.64 4.18
C SER A 84 18.75 1.26 4.77
N LEU A 85 19.80 0.77 5.41
CA LEU A 85 19.82 -0.52 6.10
C LEU A 85 20.11 -0.32 7.60
N LYS A 86 19.37 -1.00 8.45
CA LYS A 86 19.77 -1.22 9.84
C LYS A 86 20.66 -2.45 9.89
N TRP A 87 21.95 -2.27 10.07
CA TRP A 87 22.95 -3.34 9.97
C TRP A 87 22.67 -4.54 10.88
N ASN A 88 22.10 -4.30 12.07
CA ASN A 88 21.66 -5.36 12.99
C ASN A 88 20.51 -6.21 12.44
N TYR A 89 19.81 -5.74 11.41
CA TYR A 89 18.69 -6.43 10.79
C TYR A 89 19.07 -7.17 9.50
N VAL A 90 20.17 -6.79 8.87
CA VAL A 90 20.64 -7.35 7.57
C VAL A 90 20.72 -8.88 7.58
N PRO A 91 21.28 -9.56 8.61
CA PRO A 91 21.33 -11.03 8.62
C PRO A 91 19.95 -11.69 8.52
N LYS A 92 18.92 -11.10 9.14
CA LYS A 92 17.53 -11.60 9.07
C LYS A 92 16.91 -11.40 7.69
N MET A 93 17.30 -10.33 6.99
CA MET A 93 16.79 -10.02 5.66
C MET A 93 17.52 -10.73 4.52
N LEU A 94 18.66 -11.34 4.77
CA LEU A 94 19.46 -11.97 3.72
C LEU A 94 18.66 -12.95 2.84
N PRO A 95 17.81 -13.85 3.38
CA PRO A 95 16.99 -14.74 2.56
C PRO A 95 16.01 -13.98 1.65
N TRP A 96 15.47 -12.85 2.13
CA TRP A 96 14.60 -11.99 1.36
C TRP A 96 15.36 -11.31 0.22
N PHE A 97 16.55 -10.75 0.49
CA PHE A 97 17.39 -10.12 -0.54
C PHE A 97 17.79 -11.09 -1.64
N ILE A 98 18.13 -12.33 -1.29
CA ILE A 98 18.45 -13.37 -2.30
C ILE A 98 17.23 -13.61 -3.21
N LYS A 99 16.03 -13.71 -2.64
CA LYS A 99 14.80 -13.85 -3.42
C LYS A 99 14.53 -12.61 -4.27
N PHE A 100 14.74 -11.40 -3.73
CA PHE A 100 14.60 -10.14 -4.45
C PHE A 100 15.54 -10.08 -5.68
N ILE A 101 16.84 -10.34 -5.50
CA ILE A 101 17.82 -10.36 -6.58
C ILE A 101 17.42 -11.36 -7.69
N ARG A 102 16.94 -12.55 -7.31
CA ARG A 102 16.42 -13.55 -8.27
C ARG A 102 15.17 -13.06 -9.03
N ASN A 103 14.49 -12.06 -8.54
CA ASN A 103 13.35 -11.42 -9.21
C ASN A 103 13.77 -10.22 -10.07
N CYS A 104 15.01 -9.72 -9.97
CA CYS A 104 15.52 -8.61 -10.78
C CYS A 104 15.94 -9.05 -12.18
N THR A 105 15.05 -9.69 -12.93
CA THR A 105 15.26 -10.06 -14.33
C THR A 105 14.17 -9.41 -15.21
N LYS A 106 14.52 -9.11 -16.48
CA LYS A 106 13.56 -8.50 -17.43
C LYS A 106 12.26 -9.32 -17.54
N LYS A 107 12.36 -10.66 -17.61
CA LYS A 107 11.19 -11.56 -17.70
C LYS A 107 10.29 -11.42 -16.48
N LYS A 108 10.85 -11.44 -15.27
CA LYS A 108 10.08 -11.34 -14.02
C LYS A 108 9.54 -9.93 -13.80
N MET A 109 10.32 -8.90 -14.13
CA MET A 109 9.86 -7.51 -14.11
C MET A 109 8.63 -7.32 -15.00
N MET A 110 8.67 -7.80 -16.25
CA MET A 110 7.53 -7.71 -17.17
C MET A 110 6.32 -8.52 -16.70
N HIS A 111 6.55 -9.71 -16.13
CA HIS A 111 5.50 -10.50 -15.49
C HIS A 111 4.82 -9.71 -14.36
N THR A 112 5.62 -9.18 -13.42
CA THR A 112 5.09 -8.38 -12.31
C THR A 112 4.36 -7.13 -12.82
N ALA A 113 4.92 -6.41 -13.80
CA ALA A 113 4.30 -5.21 -14.38
C ALA A 113 2.92 -5.52 -15.00
N LYS A 114 2.81 -6.61 -15.76
CA LYS A 114 1.55 -7.06 -16.37
C LYS A 114 0.47 -7.32 -15.32
N TYR A 115 0.77 -8.13 -14.32
CA TYR A 115 -0.21 -8.50 -13.31
C TYR A 115 -0.49 -7.37 -12.32
N MET A 116 0.51 -6.56 -11.97
CA MET A 116 0.25 -5.35 -11.20
C MET A 116 -0.69 -4.39 -11.94
N HIS A 117 -0.49 -4.18 -13.24
CA HIS A 117 -1.37 -3.37 -14.07
C HIS A 117 -2.80 -3.91 -14.07
N GLN A 118 -2.99 -5.22 -14.18
CA GLN A 118 -4.31 -5.87 -14.20
C GLN A 118 -5.20 -5.48 -13.01
N ILE A 119 -4.64 -5.40 -11.80
CA ILE A 119 -5.40 -4.99 -10.60
C ILE A 119 -5.42 -3.48 -10.39
N LEU A 120 -4.38 -2.76 -10.85
CA LEU A 120 -4.33 -1.30 -10.76
C LEU A 120 -5.37 -0.62 -11.65
N ASP A 121 -5.63 -1.16 -12.84
CA ASP A 121 -6.64 -0.63 -13.76
C ASP A 121 -8.06 -0.68 -13.17
N LEU A 122 -8.31 -1.66 -12.31
CA LEU A 122 -9.58 -1.84 -11.60
C LEU A 122 -9.65 -1.11 -10.24
N ALA A 123 -8.56 -0.47 -9.80
CA ALA A 123 -8.47 0.08 -8.45
C ALA A 123 -9.41 1.28 -8.25
N LEU A 124 -9.41 2.24 -9.17
CA LEU A 124 -10.27 3.42 -9.06
C LEU A 124 -11.75 3.08 -9.21
N PRO A 125 -12.21 2.28 -10.19
CA PRO A 125 -13.60 1.83 -10.26
C PRO A 125 -14.08 1.13 -8.99
N ALA A 126 -13.24 0.30 -8.35
CA ALA A 126 -13.60 -0.34 -7.09
C ALA A 126 -13.74 0.65 -5.92
N TYR A 127 -12.91 1.70 -5.88
CA TYR A 127 -13.09 2.78 -4.92
C TYR A 127 -14.33 3.62 -5.20
N ASP A 128 -14.61 3.94 -6.46
CA ASP A 128 -15.78 4.72 -6.85
C ASP A 128 -17.07 4.02 -6.38
N GLU A 129 -17.13 2.68 -6.41
CA GLU A 129 -18.24 1.89 -5.88
C GLU A 129 -18.44 2.06 -4.35
N LEU A 130 -17.35 2.20 -3.59
CA LEU A 130 -17.43 2.45 -2.14
C LEU A 130 -17.70 3.93 -1.83
N PHE A 131 -17.15 4.84 -2.63
CA PHE A 131 -17.27 6.27 -2.44
C PHE A 131 -18.69 6.80 -2.73
N GLN A 132 -19.48 6.07 -3.54
CA GLN A 132 -20.89 6.38 -3.71
C GLN A 132 -21.71 6.33 -2.41
N GLU A 133 -21.20 5.62 -1.38
CA GLU A 133 -21.90 5.43 -0.11
C GLU A 133 -21.42 6.35 1.01
N ILE A 134 -20.40 7.16 0.76
CA ILE A 134 -19.85 8.13 1.73
C ILE A 134 -19.60 9.49 1.06
N ASP A 135 -19.72 10.56 1.84
CA ASP A 135 -19.32 11.88 1.37
C ASP A 135 -17.80 12.03 1.40
N ILE A 136 -17.19 12.18 0.21
CA ILE A 136 -15.74 12.42 0.00
C ILE A 136 -15.45 13.84 -0.50
N THR A 137 -16.42 14.74 -0.45
CA THR A 137 -16.28 16.12 -0.92
C THR A 137 -15.07 16.79 -0.27
N GLY A 138 -14.17 17.33 -1.10
CA GLY A 138 -12.92 17.97 -0.66
C GLY A 138 -11.86 17.00 -0.09
N LEU A 139 -12.14 15.69 -0.03
CA LEU A 139 -11.19 14.69 0.47
C LEU A 139 -10.39 13.99 -0.61
N VAL A 140 -10.88 13.96 -1.85
CA VAL A 140 -10.20 13.35 -3.00
C VAL A 140 -10.13 14.35 -4.15
N GLU A 141 -8.92 14.52 -4.69
CA GLU A 141 -8.64 15.39 -5.84
C GLU A 141 -8.19 14.55 -7.04
N SER A 142 -8.66 14.92 -8.25
CA SER A 142 -8.38 14.21 -9.51
C SER A 142 -7.53 15.06 -10.45
N LYS A 143 -6.45 15.68 -9.96
CA LYS A 143 -5.56 16.57 -10.72
C LYS A 143 -4.33 15.88 -11.30
N GLY A 144 -4.25 14.56 -11.18
CA GLY A 144 -3.07 13.79 -11.56
C GLY A 144 -1.92 13.90 -10.56
N ILE A 145 -0.79 13.29 -10.89
CA ILE A 145 0.47 13.31 -10.12
C ILE A 145 1.61 13.59 -11.07
N ILE A 146 2.54 14.47 -10.70
CA ILE A 146 3.73 14.79 -11.48
C ILE A 146 4.94 14.07 -10.90
N TYR A 147 5.68 13.37 -11.75
CA TYR A 147 7.04 12.92 -11.48
C TYR A 147 8.00 13.82 -12.22
N PHE A 148 9.03 14.33 -11.59
CA PHE A 148 10.05 15.15 -12.23
C PHE A 148 11.48 14.71 -11.86
N TRP A 149 12.43 15.11 -12.69
CA TRP A 149 13.85 14.78 -12.55
C TRP A 149 14.76 15.94 -12.93
N THR A 150 16.03 15.90 -12.45
CA THR A 150 17.03 16.95 -12.67
C THR A 150 18.20 16.49 -13.55
N ASP A 151 18.31 15.23 -13.87
CA ASP A 151 19.34 14.68 -14.76
C ASP A 151 18.89 14.77 -16.23
N LYS A 152 19.88 14.87 -17.12
CA LYS A 152 19.65 14.89 -18.57
C LYS A 152 19.60 13.47 -19.16
N ASP A 153 20.03 12.45 -18.41
CA ASP A 153 20.02 11.07 -18.88
C ASP A 153 18.62 10.47 -18.67
N LEU A 154 17.94 10.22 -19.80
CA LEU A 154 16.57 9.70 -19.84
C LEU A 154 16.49 8.18 -20.03
N LYS A 155 17.60 7.47 -20.29
CA LYS A 155 17.56 6.05 -20.72
C LYS A 155 16.84 5.12 -19.75
N SER A 156 17.14 5.21 -18.45
CA SER A 156 16.46 4.39 -17.44
C SER A 156 14.98 4.73 -17.32
N ARG A 157 14.61 5.97 -17.57
CA ARG A 157 13.24 6.49 -17.47
C ARG A 157 12.40 6.14 -18.71
N GLU A 158 13.03 6.11 -19.88
CA GLU A 158 12.40 5.69 -21.13
C GLU A 158 11.89 4.24 -21.04
N LEU A 159 12.66 3.36 -20.43
CA LEU A 159 12.23 1.97 -20.23
C LEU A 159 10.92 1.88 -19.44
N GLU A 160 10.83 2.56 -18.30
CA GLU A 160 9.60 2.58 -17.50
C GLU A 160 8.42 3.19 -18.24
N GLN A 161 8.66 4.30 -18.96
CA GLN A 161 7.63 5.00 -19.72
C GLN A 161 7.12 4.13 -20.87
N ASN A 162 8.03 3.43 -21.58
CA ASN A 162 7.66 2.51 -22.66
C ASN A 162 6.84 1.33 -22.14
N ILE A 163 7.24 0.71 -21.02
CA ILE A 163 6.46 -0.37 -20.40
C ILE A 163 5.05 0.12 -20.02
N ARG A 164 4.93 1.31 -19.41
CA ARG A 164 3.62 1.87 -19.07
C ARG A 164 2.78 2.17 -20.31
N LYS A 165 3.40 2.67 -21.39
CA LYS A 165 2.75 2.91 -22.66
C LYS A 165 2.23 1.62 -23.30
N GLU A 166 3.06 0.57 -23.32
CA GLU A 166 2.68 -0.77 -23.81
C GLU A 166 1.49 -1.36 -23.00
N LEU A 167 1.42 -1.07 -21.71
CA LEU A 167 0.33 -1.47 -20.83
C LEU A 167 -0.92 -0.55 -20.94
N GLY A 168 -0.90 0.48 -21.81
CA GLY A 168 -2.03 1.39 -21.98
C GLY A 168 -2.17 2.47 -20.91
N VAL A 169 -1.16 2.66 -20.04
CA VAL A 169 -1.17 3.69 -19.00
C VAL A 169 -1.11 5.08 -19.62
N LYS A 170 -2.10 5.93 -19.33
CA LYS A 170 -2.10 7.33 -19.77
C LYS A 170 -1.02 8.11 -19.04
N GLN A 171 -0.13 8.73 -19.82
CA GLN A 171 0.97 9.56 -19.32
C GLN A 171 1.26 10.69 -20.32
N GLN A 172 1.68 11.84 -19.79
CA GLN A 172 2.08 13.00 -20.57
C GLN A 172 3.47 13.43 -20.16
N LEU A 173 4.42 13.44 -21.09
CA LEU A 173 5.74 14.00 -20.86
C LEU A 173 5.63 15.52 -20.72
N LEU A 174 6.34 16.09 -19.77
CA LEU A 174 6.33 17.52 -19.48
C LEU A 174 7.71 18.12 -19.69
N THR A 175 7.73 19.25 -20.39
CA THR A 175 8.87 20.16 -20.46
C THR A 175 9.04 20.91 -19.13
N PRO A 176 10.20 21.51 -18.87
CA PRO A 176 10.38 22.38 -17.71
C PRO A 176 9.37 23.53 -17.61
N HIS A 177 8.96 24.10 -18.75
CA HIS A 177 7.96 25.17 -18.79
C HIS A 177 6.59 24.66 -18.32
N GLU A 178 6.12 23.54 -18.86
CA GLU A 178 4.84 22.93 -18.48
C GLU A 178 4.81 22.51 -17.01
N ILE A 179 5.94 22.02 -16.44
CA ILE A 179 6.02 21.73 -14.99
C ILE A 179 5.83 23.02 -14.18
N HIS A 180 6.48 24.12 -14.60
CA HIS A 180 6.36 25.39 -13.91
C HIS A 180 4.94 25.97 -14.00
N ASP A 181 4.30 25.86 -15.14
CA ASP A 181 2.91 26.32 -15.32
C ASP A 181 1.92 25.55 -14.44
N LEU A 182 2.15 24.24 -14.29
CA LEU A 182 1.32 23.39 -13.45
C LEU A 182 1.55 23.58 -11.95
N GLU A 183 2.82 23.78 -11.53
CA GLU A 183 3.25 23.90 -10.13
C GLU A 183 4.32 25.01 -9.98
N PRO A 184 3.88 26.30 -10.00
CA PRO A 184 4.79 27.45 -10.09
C PRO A 184 5.67 27.66 -8.84
N HIS A 185 5.28 27.13 -7.70
CA HIS A 185 6.05 27.28 -6.45
C HIS A 185 7.22 26.31 -6.31
N ILE A 186 7.31 25.27 -7.16
CA ILE A 186 8.47 24.36 -7.13
C ILE A 186 9.69 25.09 -7.66
N LYS A 187 10.80 25.05 -6.91
CA LYS A 187 12.10 25.57 -7.35
C LYS A 187 12.45 25.01 -8.74
N LYS A 188 12.81 25.88 -9.69
CA LYS A 188 13.14 25.55 -11.09
C LYS A 188 14.45 24.78 -11.21
N ILE A 189 14.44 23.51 -10.89
CA ILE A 189 15.61 22.60 -10.92
C ILE A 189 15.41 21.41 -11.86
N TYR A 190 14.23 21.27 -12.41
CA TYR A 190 13.81 20.11 -13.22
C TYR A 190 14.24 20.28 -14.69
N HIS A 191 14.67 19.18 -15.30
CA HIS A 191 14.94 19.06 -16.73
C HIS A 191 13.81 18.39 -17.51
N GLY A 192 12.86 17.77 -16.84
CA GLY A 192 11.66 17.20 -17.42
C GLY A 192 10.82 16.47 -16.39
N GLY A 193 9.66 16.04 -16.81
CA GLY A 193 8.72 15.31 -15.96
C GLY A 193 7.73 14.47 -16.75
N VAL A 194 6.89 13.78 -15.99
CA VAL A 194 5.74 13.05 -16.53
C VAL A 194 4.53 13.28 -15.63
N LEU A 195 3.42 13.65 -16.23
CA LEU A 195 2.12 13.71 -15.58
C LEU A 195 1.37 12.41 -15.81
N TYR A 196 0.80 11.85 -14.76
CA TYR A 196 -0.16 10.76 -14.77
C TYR A 196 -1.56 11.31 -14.50
N PRO A 197 -2.34 11.67 -15.55
CA PRO A 197 -3.56 12.46 -15.39
C PRO A 197 -4.68 11.68 -14.70
N ASN A 198 -4.71 10.36 -14.80
CA ASN A 198 -5.73 9.52 -14.19
C ASN A 198 -5.47 9.25 -12.69
N ALA A 199 -4.34 9.68 -12.15
CA ALA A 199 -4.05 9.55 -10.72
C ALA A 199 -4.94 10.50 -9.90
N ARG A 200 -5.29 10.05 -8.70
CA ARG A 200 -6.00 10.86 -7.70
C ARG A 200 -5.17 10.96 -6.44
N HIS A 201 -5.50 11.89 -5.57
CA HIS A 201 -4.92 11.89 -4.22
C HIS A 201 -5.96 12.21 -3.15
N ALA A 202 -5.78 11.58 -2.00
CA ALA A 202 -6.53 11.86 -0.80
C ALA A 202 -5.89 13.05 -0.07
N ARG A 203 -6.65 14.11 0.16
CA ARG A 203 -6.21 15.23 1.00
C ARG A 203 -6.17 14.88 2.49
N ASN A 204 -6.92 13.85 2.89
CA ASN A 204 -6.89 13.31 4.25
C ASN A 204 -7.19 11.80 4.25
N PRO A 205 -6.17 10.93 4.10
CA PRO A 205 -6.36 9.47 4.10
C PRO A 205 -7.04 8.95 5.37
N LYS A 206 -6.73 9.54 6.53
CA LYS A 206 -7.35 9.16 7.80
C LYS A 206 -8.86 9.38 7.79
N LYS A 207 -9.33 10.56 7.34
CA LYS A 207 -10.76 10.85 7.26
C LYS A 207 -11.49 9.89 6.33
N ILE A 208 -10.91 9.57 5.18
CA ILE A 208 -11.49 8.60 4.24
C ILE A 208 -11.59 7.23 4.89
N LEU A 209 -10.51 6.76 5.53
CA LEU A 209 -10.48 5.48 6.22
C LEU A 209 -11.58 5.41 7.29
N LEU A 210 -11.72 6.46 8.12
CA LEU A 210 -12.72 6.52 9.18
C LEU A 210 -14.16 6.57 8.62
N LYS A 211 -14.40 7.32 7.53
CA LYS A 211 -15.72 7.31 6.87
C LYS A 211 -16.10 5.93 6.32
N LEU A 212 -15.14 5.18 5.74
CA LEU A 212 -15.38 3.80 5.32
C LEU A 212 -15.61 2.86 6.51
N PHE A 213 -14.90 3.08 7.61
CA PHE A 213 -15.11 2.31 8.84
C PHE A 213 -16.46 2.61 9.49
N ASP A 214 -16.88 3.87 9.54
CA ASP A 214 -18.20 4.25 10.03
C ASP A 214 -19.31 3.65 9.17
N LEU A 215 -19.11 3.60 7.84
CA LEU A 215 -20.03 2.92 6.94
C LEU A 215 -20.11 1.42 7.25
N PHE A 216 -18.98 0.78 7.53
CA PHE A 216 -18.90 -0.63 7.94
C PHE A 216 -19.76 -0.87 9.21
N LEU A 217 -19.61 -0.04 10.23
CA LEU A 217 -20.39 -0.13 11.47
C LEU A 217 -21.89 0.10 11.22
N LYS A 218 -22.24 1.15 10.45
CA LYS A 218 -23.64 1.47 10.08
C LYS A 218 -24.33 0.32 9.34
N LYS A 219 -23.56 -0.46 8.56
CA LYS A 219 -24.08 -1.63 7.85
C LYS A 219 -24.14 -2.91 8.73
N GLY A 220 -23.92 -2.80 10.03
CA GLY A 220 -24.02 -3.90 11.00
C GLY A 220 -22.72 -4.70 11.14
N GLY A 221 -21.59 -4.19 10.68
CA GLY A 221 -20.28 -4.75 10.96
C GLY A 221 -19.91 -4.63 12.45
N ILE A 222 -19.15 -5.58 12.95
CA ILE A 222 -18.70 -5.64 14.35
C ILE A 222 -17.21 -5.34 14.39
N PHE A 223 -16.78 -4.47 15.31
CA PHE A 223 -15.37 -4.21 15.58
C PHE A 223 -15.00 -4.69 16.98
N LYS A 224 -13.91 -5.45 17.07
CA LYS A 224 -13.28 -5.90 18.32
C LYS A 224 -11.88 -5.30 18.41
N LYS A 225 -11.66 -4.46 19.42
CA LYS A 225 -10.36 -3.88 19.70
C LYS A 225 -9.55 -4.83 20.58
N GLU A 226 -8.95 -5.83 19.95
CA GLU A 226 -8.22 -6.90 20.59
C GLU A 226 -6.99 -7.30 19.76
N GLU A 227 -5.91 -7.70 20.42
CA GLU A 227 -4.72 -8.20 19.73
C GLU A 227 -4.88 -9.68 19.40
N VAL A 228 -4.83 -10.01 18.10
CA VAL A 228 -4.84 -11.40 17.65
C VAL A 228 -3.48 -12.04 17.94
N GLU A 229 -3.49 -13.09 18.74
CA GLU A 229 -2.31 -13.87 19.09
C GLU A 229 -2.11 -15.04 18.16
N THR A 230 -3.19 -15.80 17.91
CA THR A 230 -3.11 -17.09 17.20
C THR A 230 -4.33 -17.32 16.31
N ILE A 231 -4.09 -18.01 15.19
CA ILE A 231 -5.13 -18.61 14.35
C ILE A 231 -5.00 -20.12 14.48
N SER A 232 -6.09 -20.79 14.80
CA SER A 232 -6.21 -22.24 14.82
C SER A 232 -7.49 -22.68 14.10
N PHE A 233 -7.74 -23.97 14.04
CA PHE A 233 -8.91 -24.52 13.35
C PHE A 233 -9.63 -25.53 14.23
N THR A 234 -10.96 -25.54 14.17
CA THR A 234 -11.79 -26.55 14.81
C THR A 234 -11.69 -27.88 14.06
N SER A 235 -12.23 -28.96 14.64
CA SER A 235 -12.33 -30.27 13.97
C SER A 235 -13.07 -30.20 12.63
N ASN A 236 -13.99 -29.24 12.47
CA ASN A 236 -14.75 -29.01 11.25
C ASN A 236 -14.08 -27.97 10.33
N ASN A 237 -12.77 -27.72 10.48
CA ASN A 237 -11.99 -26.78 9.68
C ASN A 237 -12.52 -25.34 9.70
N LYS A 238 -13.26 -24.92 10.73
CA LYS A 238 -13.62 -23.51 10.92
C LYS A 238 -12.47 -22.74 11.56
N PRO A 239 -12.12 -21.55 11.05
CA PRO A 239 -11.10 -20.71 11.67
C PRO A 239 -11.51 -20.30 13.09
N LYS A 240 -10.60 -20.48 14.05
CA LYS A 240 -10.68 -19.98 15.41
C LYS A 240 -9.61 -18.93 15.62
N ILE A 241 -10.02 -17.68 15.77
CA ILE A 241 -9.15 -16.54 16.06
C ILE A 241 -9.08 -16.39 17.57
N ILE A 242 -7.86 -16.46 18.10
CA ILE A 242 -7.57 -16.35 19.54
C ILE A 242 -6.91 -14.98 19.74
N THR A 243 -7.50 -14.19 20.62
CA THR A 243 -6.99 -12.86 21.01
C THR A 243 -6.44 -12.90 22.43
N ASN A 244 -5.89 -11.80 22.87
CA ASN A 244 -5.46 -11.59 24.26
C ASN A 244 -6.62 -11.56 25.27
N SER A 245 -7.88 -11.57 24.82
CA SER A 245 -9.09 -11.46 25.65
C SER A 245 -9.98 -12.68 25.50
N GLU A 246 -10.32 -13.04 24.28
CA GLU A 246 -11.33 -14.06 23.96
C GLU A 246 -10.91 -14.94 22.77
N SER A 247 -11.76 -15.86 22.40
CA SER A 247 -11.62 -16.63 21.15
C SER A 247 -12.92 -16.66 20.36
N TYR A 248 -12.81 -16.50 19.03
CA TYR A 248 -13.93 -16.40 18.12
C TYR A 248 -13.83 -17.48 17.04
N ILE A 249 -14.93 -18.17 16.78
CA ILE A 249 -15.03 -19.13 15.68
C ILE A 249 -15.85 -18.51 14.56
N PHE A 250 -15.32 -18.55 13.34
CA PHE A 250 -15.96 -18.03 12.14
C PHE A 250 -16.11 -19.16 11.11
N ASP A 251 -17.04 -18.97 10.16
CA ASP A 251 -17.12 -19.87 9.01
C ASP A 251 -15.93 -19.67 8.08
N ARG A 252 -15.44 -18.42 7.96
CA ARG A 252 -14.28 -18.04 7.15
C ARG A 252 -13.48 -16.94 7.85
N ALA A 253 -12.19 -16.85 7.54
CA ALA A 253 -11.33 -15.79 8.07
C ALA A 253 -10.45 -15.18 6.98
N VAL A 254 -10.07 -13.90 7.15
CA VAL A 254 -9.14 -13.19 6.27
C VAL A 254 -8.03 -12.53 7.07
N VAL A 255 -6.78 -12.76 6.68
CA VAL A 255 -5.61 -12.07 7.22
C VAL A 255 -5.32 -10.84 6.36
N ALA A 256 -5.50 -9.64 6.92
CA ALA A 256 -5.32 -8.35 6.27
C ALA A 256 -4.52 -7.36 7.13
N CYS A 257 -3.59 -7.86 7.97
CA CYS A 257 -2.84 -7.06 8.95
C CYS A 257 -1.49 -6.54 8.42
N GLY A 258 -1.38 -6.30 7.11
CA GLY A 258 -0.24 -5.64 6.48
C GLY A 258 1.10 -6.32 6.79
N ALA A 259 2.09 -5.57 7.28
CA ALA A 259 3.41 -6.08 7.61
C ALA A 259 3.43 -7.11 8.77
N PHE A 260 2.34 -7.18 9.55
CA PHE A 260 2.19 -8.13 10.64
C PHE A 260 1.61 -9.49 10.20
N SER A 261 1.19 -9.62 8.95
CA SER A 261 0.57 -10.84 8.41
C SER A 261 1.48 -12.07 8.47
N LYS A 262 2.80 -11.87 8.41
CA LYS A 262 3.77 -12.97 8.51
C LYS A 262 3.61 -13.79 9.79
N LYS A 263 3.33 -13.15 10.93
CA LYS A 263 3.08 -13.84 12.21
C LYS A 263 1.91 -14.83 12.09
N MET A 264 0.88 -14.45 11.32
CA MET A 264 -0.32 -15.28 11.15
C MET A 264 -0.08 -16.42 10.16
N THR A 265 0.61 -16.16 9.05
CA THR A 265 0.91 -17.20 8.04
C THR A 265 1.91 -18.23 8.53
N ASP A 266 2.89 -17.84 9.37
CA ASP A 266 3.84 -18.77 9.98
C ASP A 266 3.15 -19.78 10.94
N GLN A 267 2.02 -19.40 11.57
CA GLN A 267 1.24 -20.27 12.47
C GLN A 267 0.42 -21.34 11.74
N VAL A 268 0.17 -21.15 10.47
CA VAL A 268 -0.55 -22.10 9.61
C VAL A 268 0.38 -22.80 8.62
N ASP A 269 1.69 -22.83 8.92
CA ASP A 269 2.77 -23.44 8.14
C ASP A 269 2.89 -22.92 6.69
N GLU A 270 2.50 -21.67 6.47
CA GLU A 270 2.72 -20.99 5.18
C GLU A 270 3.82 -19.94 5.30
N LYS A 271 5.05 -20.33 4.96
CA LYS A 271 6.25 -19.48 5.05
C LYS A 271 6.37 -18.49 3.89
N ILE A 272 5.57 -17.43 3.95
CA ILE A 272 5.59 -16.37 2.95
C ILE A 272 6.74 -15.40 3.26
N PRO A 273 7.57 -15.01 2.27
CA PRO A 273 8.73 -14.13 2.49
C PRO A 273 8.32 -12.66 2.61
N LEU A 274 7.40 -12.38 3.52
CA LEU A 274 6.96 -11.03 3.84
C LEU A 274 7.94 -10.37 4.79
N ASP A 275 8.36 -9.15 4.46
CA ASP A 275 9.13 -8.27 5.33
C ASP A 275 8.56 -6.84 5.27
N THR A 276 9.26 -5.86 5.79
CA THR A 276 8.80 -4.48 5.81
C THR A 276 9.84 -3.50 5.29
N GLU A 277 9.41 -2.64 4.38
CA GLU A 277 10.06 -1.39 4.04
C GLU A 277 9.52 -0.28 4.93
N ARG A 278 10.36 0.24 5.81
CA ARG A 278 10.02 1.35 6.68
C ARG A 278 10.03 2.65 5.88
N GLY A 279 8.90 3.35 5.88
CA GLY A 279 8.74 4.64 5.23
C GLY A 279 8.43 5.72 6.26
N TYR A 280 8.86 6.93 5.96
CA TYR A 280 8.68 8.07 6.84
C TYR A 280 7.85 9.16 6.19
N HIS A 281 7.15 9.97 6.99
CA HIS A 281 6.69 11.25 6.54
C HIS A 281 6.96 12.35 7.58
N VAL A 282 7.02 13.58 7.09
CA VAL A 282 6.93 14.81 7.88
C VAL A 282 5.80 15.67 7.33
N HIS A 283 5.19 16.48 8.18
CA HIS A 283 4.08 17.35 7.81
C HIS A 283 4.42 18.81 8.09
N PHE A 284 4.13 19.70 7.14
CA PHE A 284 4.26 21.15 7.24
C PHE A 284 2.88 21.78 7.14
N LYS A 285 2.31 22.20 8.27
CA LYS A 285 0.98 22.81 8.32
C LYS A 285 0.95 24.19 7.67
N GLY A 286 -0.20 24.53 7.04
CA GLY A 286 -0.44 25.84 6.45
C GLY A 286 0.21 26.06 5.07
N TYR A 287 0.89 25.09 4.50
CA TYR A 287 1.59 25.19 3.22
C TYR A 287 0.93 24.41 2.07
N ASP A 288 -0.31 23.95 2.24
CA ASP A 288 -1.04 23.20 1.19
C ASP A 288 -1.24 24.00 -0.09
N HIS A 289 -1.27 25.34 -0.02
CA HIS A 289 -1.37 26.25 -1.16
C HIS A 289 -0.18 26.23 -2.10
N LEU A 290 0.96 25.70 -1.68
CA LEU A 290 2.18 25.63 -2.52
C LEU A 290 2.13 24.57 -3.62
N LEU A 291 1.20 23.62 -3.53
CA LEU A 291 1.00 22.60 -4.56
C LEU A 291 -0.47 22.42 -4.86
N SER A 292 -0.80 22.21 -6.13
CA SER A 292 -2.15 21.86 -6.56
C SER A 292 -2.38 20.35 -6.62
N ARG A 293 -1.32 19.57 -6.74
CA ARG A 293 -1.28 18.10 -6.87
C ARG A 293 -0.01 17.51 -6.27
N PRO A 294 0.05 16.19 -6.03
CA PRO A 294 1.27 15.55 -5.58
C PRO A 294 2.38 15.63 -6.61
N VAL A 295 3.61 15.81 -6.12
CA VAL A 295 4.83 15.79 -6.91
C VAL A 295 5.83 14.79 -6.35
N ILE A 296 6.52 14.07 -7.24
CA ILE A 296 7.55 13.08 -6.88
C ILE A 296 8.88 13.53 -7.49
N PHE A 297 9.87 13.72 -6.65
CA PHE A 297 11.23 14.02 -7.06
C PHE A 297 12.03 12.72 -7.18
N LEU A 298 12.18 12.23 -8.42
CA LEU A 298 12.74 10.90 -8.68
C LEU A 298 14.19 10.76 -8.23
N ASN A 299 15.04 11.75 -8.51
CA ASN A 299 16.47 11.69 -8.17
C ASN A 299 16.76 11.59 -6.66
N ARG A 300 15.81 12.03 -5.83
CA ARG A 300 15.96 12.00 -4.37
C ARG A 300 15.01 11.03 -3.68
N GLY A 301 14.13 10.36 -4.45
CA GLY A 301 13.25 9.31 -3.97
C GLY A 301 12.26 9.75 -2.89
N PHE A 302 11.67 10.95 -3.04
CA PHE A 302 10.61 11.43 -2.14
C PHE A 302 9.49 12.11 -2.91
N GLY A 303 8.32 12.19 -2.26
CA GLY A 303 7.16 12.88 -2.80
C GLY A 303 6.59 13.88 -1.80
N ILE A 304 5.87 14.87 -2.32
CA ILE A 304 5.15 15.86 -1.53
C ILE A 304 3.70 15.88 -2.01
N THR A 305 2.78 15.82 -1.05
CA THR A 305 1.34 15.83 -1.32
C THR A 305 0.68 16.99 -0.60
N PRO A 306 -0.12 17.83 -1.29
CA PRO A 306 -0.97 18.81 -0.63
C PRO A 306 -2.09 18.08 0.12
N MET A 307 -2.05 18.15 1.46
CA MET A 307 -3.05 17.61 2.36
C MET A 307 -4.04 18.70 2.78
N GLU A 308 -5.08 18.32 3.50
CA GLU A 308 -6.13 19.24 3.98
C GLU A 308 -5.59 20.39 4.85
N GLN A 309 -4.46 20.18 5.52
CA GLN A 309 -3.91 21.16 6.48
C GLN A 309 -2.45 21.53 6.20
N GLY A 310 -1.90 21.21 5.04
CA GLY A 310 -0.51 21.50 4.71
C GLY A 310 0.13 20.53 3.73
N LEU A 311 1.45 20.49 3.70
CA LEU A 311 2.21 19.59 2.85
C LEU A 311 2.68 18.35 3.62
N ARG A 312 2.41 17.17 3.09
CA ARG A 312 2.99 15.91 3.58
C ARG A 312 4.15 15.50 2.69
N VAL A 313 5.34 15.44 3.26
CA VAL A 313 6.55 14.98 2.59
C VAL A 313 6.78 13.54 2.95
N VAL A 314 6.76 12.65 1.98
CA VAL A 314 6.89 11.20 2.17
C VAL A 314 8.09 10.66 1.41
N GLY A 315 8.74 9.65 1.93
CA GLY A 315 9.82 9.03 1.18
C GLY A 315 10.60 8.04 2.00
N THR A 316 11.77 7.75 1.48
CA THR A 316 12.76 6.84 2.01
C THR A 316 12.28 5.40 2.15
N VAL A 317 13.21 4.49 1.98
CA VAL A 317 13.06 3.06 2.25
C VAL A 317 14.14 2.69 3.26
N GLU A 318 13.72 2.19 4.42
CA GLU A 318 14.63 1.66 5.42
C GLU A 318 14.29 0.21 5.72
N PHE A 319 15.26 -0.68 5.52
CA PHE A 319 15.15 -2.06 5.95
C PHE A 319 15.65 -2.20 7.40
N GLY A 320 14.74 -2.38 8.33
CA GLY A 320 15.04 -2.38 9.75
C GLY A 320 14.02 -3.17 10.58
N GLY A 321 13.12 -3.91 9.94
CA GLY A 321 12.09 -4.70 10.60
C GLY A 321 11.12 -3.86 11.44
N LEU A 322 10.26 -4.53 12.19
CA LEU A 322 9.15 -3.92 12.91
C LEU A 322 9.54 -3.31 14.27
N LYS A 323 10.69 -3.72 14.86
CA LYS A 323 11.02 -3.39 16.26
C LYS A 323 12.07 -2.29 16.43
N ASN A 324 12.88 -2.00 15.40
CA ASN A 324 13.92 -0.98 15.51
C ASN A 324 13.31 0.43 15.70
N PRO A 325 13.93 1.32 16.49
CA PRO A 325 13.42 2.68 16.68
C PRO A 325 13.46 3.49 15.37
N PRO A 326 12.63 4.55 15.24
CA PRO A 326 12.67 5.49 14.12
C PRO A 326 14.04 6.13 13.93
N SER A 327 14.39 6.46 12.70
CA SER A 327 15.65 7.11 12.35
C SER A 327 15.48 8.62 12.21
N LYS A 328 15.98 9.40 13.17
CA LYS A 328 16.00 10.87 13.10
C LYS A 328 16.70 11.39 11.83
N LYS A 329 17.75 10.67 11.36
CA LYS A 329 18.45 11.02 10.13
C LYS A 329 17.52 10.97 8.91
N ARG A 330 16.59 10.00 8.84
CA ARG A 330 15.62 9.89 7.73
C ARG A 330 14.60 11.01 7.75
N ILE A 331 14.15 11.38 8.93
CA ILE A 331 13.26 12.53 9.13
C ILE A 331 13.93 13.82 8.69
N LEU A 332 15.15 14.10 9.17
CA LEU A 332 15.93 15.28 8.78
C LEU A 332 16.19 15.31 7.27
N ASN A 333 16.42 14.15 6.63
CA ASN A 333 16.58 14.08 5.18
C ASN A 333 15.31 14.53 4.44
N LEU A 334 14.13 14.12 4.88
CA LEU A 334 12.86 14.58 4.30
C LEU A 334 12.65 16.08 4.51
N VAL A 335 12.93 16.59 5.69
CA VAL A 335 12.84 18.04 6.00
C VAL A 335 13.77 18.85 5.08
N ASN A 336 15.03 18.43 4.95
CA ASN A 336 16.01 19.11 4.10
C ASN A 336 15.63 19.06 2.62
N ASN A 337 15.12 17.93 2.15
CA ASN A 337 14.64 17.77 0.79
C ASN A 337 13.40 18.63 0.48
N ALA A 338 12.47 18.74 1.43
CA ALA A 338 11.32 19.63 1.28
C ALA A 338 11.75 21.10 1.21
N LYS A 339 12.62 21.55 2.13
CA LYS A 339 13.17 22.93 2.13
C LYS A 339 14.03 23.25 0.92
N TYR A 340 14.64 22.24 0.31
CA TYR A 340 15.37 22.42 -0.95
C TYR A 340 14.44 22.79 -2.12
N LEU A 341 13.23 22.22 -2.15
CA LEU A 341 12.21 22.53 -3.17
C LEU A 341 11.40 23.79 -2.83
N PHE A 342 11.14 24.01 -1.55
CA PHE A 342 10.33 25.11 -1.01
C PHE A 342 11.10 25.79 0.13
N PRO A 343 11.96 26.77 -0.18
CA PRO A 343 12.80 27.44 0.81
C PRO A 343 12.01 28.17 1.93
N GLU A 344 10.75 28.52 1.66
CA GLU A 344 9.85 29.19 2.60
C GLU A 344 9.36 28.29 3.75
N LEU A 345 9.50 26.97 3.66
CA LEU A 345 9.10 26.03 4.71
C LEU A 345 9.89 26.26 6.00
N LYS A 346 9.19 26.45 7.10
CA LYS A 346 9.79 26.65 8.44
C LYS A 346 9.98 25.30 9.16
N ALA A 347 9.50 25.17 10.39
CA ALA A 347 9.51 23.93 11.13
C ALA A 347 8.43 22.96 10.60
N HIS A 348 8.71 21.66 10.67
CA HIS A 348 7.67 20.65 10.47
C HIS A 348 6.93 20.40 11.79
N ASP A 349 5.68 19.96 11.68
CA ASP A 349 4.78 19.82 12.81
C ASP A 349 4.66 18.38 13.30
N ASP A 350 4.78 17.41 12.40
CA ASP A 350 4.46 16.01 12.69
C ASP A 350 5.41 15.06 11.96
N GLU A 351 5.69 13.94 12.62
CA GLU A 351 6.58 12.88 12.13
C GLU A 351 5.88 11.53 12.23
N TRP A 352 6.08 10.67 11.26
CA TRP A 352 5.51 9.35 11.28
C TRP A 352 6.42 8.31 10.63
N LEU A 353 6.39 7.10 11.21
CA LEU A 353 7.01 5.90 10.68
C LEU A 353 5.93 4.87 10.34
N GLY A 354 5.95 4.34 9.12
CA GLY A 354 5.09 3.26 8.69
C GLY A 354 5.81 2.05 8.15
N PHE A 355 5.12 0.93 8.17
CA PHE A 355 5.62 -0.37 7.77
C PHE A 355 4.92 -0.82 6.49
N ARG A 356 5.59 -0.66 5.33
CA ARG A 356 5.08 -1.17 4.06
C ARG A 356 5.28 -2.68 4.02
N PRO A 357 4.24 -3.49 3.86
CA PRO A 357 4.37 -4.94 3.72
C PRO A 357 5.01 -5.27 2.37
N THR A 358 6.23 -5.79 2.35
CA THR A 358 6.97 -5.99 1.11
C THR A 358 7.27 -7.44 0.84
N LEU A 359 7.13 -7.84 -0.43
CA LEU A 359 7.40 -9.17 -0.96
C LEU A 359 8.49 -9.07 -2.03
N PRO A 360 9.36 -10.08 -2.19
CA PRO A 360 10.53 -9.97 -3.06
C PRO A 360 10.21 -9.95 -4.56
N ASP A 361 8.99 -10.31 -4.96
CA ASP A 361 8.51 -10.30 -6.35
C ASP A 361 7.60 -9.10 -6.68
N PHE A 362 7.30 -8.25 -5.69
CA PHE A 362 6.47 -7.06 -5.82
C PHE A 362 5.01 -7.29 -6.23
N LEU A 363 4.48 -8.51 -6.14
CA LEU A 363 3.05 -8.78 -6.23
C LEU A 363 2.46 -8.99 -4.83
N PRO A 364 1.25 -8.48 -4.53
CA PRO A 364 0.60 -8.77 -3.26
C PRO A 364 0.20 -10.24 -3.15
N VAL A 365 -0.06 -10.72 -1.93
CA VAL A 365 -0.75 -11.98 -1.70
C VAL A 365 -2.24 -11.69 -1.57
N ILE A 366 -3.02 -12.20 -2.52
CA ILE A 366 -4.49 -12.10 -2.56
C ILE A 366 -5.01 -13.47 -2.96
N GLY A 367 -5.73 -14.16 -2.07
CA GLY A 367 -6.27 -15.48 -2.40
C GLY A 367 -6.45 -16.37 -1.18
N PRO A 368 -6.88 -17.63 -1.40
CA PRO A 368 -7.04 -18.59 -0.33
C PRO A 368 -5.69 -19.06 0.22
N SER A 369 -5.70 -19.51 1.46
CA SER A 369 -4.63 -20.31 2.06
C SER A 369 -4.47 -21.63 1.28
N LYS A 370 -3.23 -22.11 1.15
CA LYS A 370 -2.92 -23.42 0.59
C LYS A 370 -3.44 -24.53 1.49
N ASN A 371 -3.27 -24.36 2.80
CA ASN A 371 -3.49 -25.41 3.79
C ASN A 371 -4.95 -25.44 4.32
N TYR A 372 -5.66 -24.29 4.29
CA TYR A 372 -6.97 -24.14 4.92
C TYR A 372 -7.98 -23.44 4.00
N LYS A 373 -8.97 -24.15 3.50
CA LYS A 373 -9.99 -23.65 2.54
C LYS A 373 -10.77 -22.42 3.03
N ASN A 374 -10.95 -22.28 4.34
CA ASN A 374 -11.73 -21.20 4.94
C ASN A 374 -10.86 -20.02 5.43
N LEU A 375 -9.57 -20.02 5.07
CA LEU A 375 -8.64 -18.92 5.37
C LEU A 375 -8.22 -18.23 4.07
N PHE A 376 -8.25 -16.90 4.08
CA PHE A 376 -7.91 -16.06 2.93
C PHE A 376 -6.88 -15.00 3.33
N TYR A 377 -6.18 -14.44 2.34
CA TYR A 377 -5.12 -13.48 2.51
C TYR A 377 -5.35 -12.22 1.67
N SER A 378 -4.99 -11.06 2.24
CA SER A 378 -4.87 -9.79 1.53
C SER A 378 -3.79 -8.94 2.19
N PHE A 379 -2.54 -9.11 1.76
CA PHE A 379 -1.40 -8.34 2.29
C PHE A 379 -0.24 -8.30 1.28
N GLY A 380 0.85 -7.60 1.64
CA GLY A 380 2.02 -7.53 0.78
C GLY A 380 1.92 -6.50 -0.35
N HIS A 381 1.06 -5.49 -0.21
CA HIS A 381 0.78 -4.48 -1.24
C HIS A 381 1.84 -3.39 -1.36
N HIS A 382 2.98 -3.49 -0.68
CA HIS A 382 4.08 -2.52 -0.72
C HIS A 382 3.60 -1.08 -0.44
N HIS A 383 4.01 -0.14 -1.28
CA HIS A 383 3.56 1.25 -1.26
C HIS A 383 2.21 1.47 -1.96
N LEU A 384 1.61 0.42 -2.52
CA LEU A 384 0.34 0.49 -3.28
C LEU A 384 -0.89 0.04 -2.47
N GLY A 385 -0.72 -0.27 -1.18
CA GLY A 385 -1.82 -0.76 -0.34
C GLY A 385 -3.01 0.19 -0.27
N TRP A 386 -2.78 1.50 -0.29
CA TRP A 386 -3.85 2.49 -0.37
C TRP A 386 -4.58 2.43 -1.71
N THR A 387 -3.87 2.42 -2.83
CA THR A 387 -4.45 2.30 -4.18
C THR A 387 -5.24 1.02 -4.36
N LEU A 388 -4.70 -0.11 -3.91
CA LEU A 388 -5.25 -1.45 -4.14
C LEU A 388 -6.32 -1.87 -3.11
N GLY A 389 -6.61 -1.04 -2.10
CA GLY A 389 -7.51 -1.40 -1.00
C GLY A 389 -8.87 -1.91 -1.46
N ALA A 390 -9.57 -1.13 -2.27
CA ALA A 390 -10.92 -1.48 -2.72
C ALA A 390 -10.94 -2.68 -3.67
N ILE A 391 -10.03 -2.73 -4.65
CA ILE A 391 -10.01 -3.85 -5.60
C ILE A 391 -9.61 -5.17 -4.93
N SER A 392 -8.62 -5.16 -4.04
CA SER A 392 -8.28 -6.36 -3.25
C SER A 392 -9.46 -6.78 -2.38
N GLY A 393 -10.17 -5.80 -1.80
CA GLY A 393 -11.39 -6.05 -1.04
C GLY A 393 -12.47 -6.76 -1.87
N LYS A 394 -12.70 -6.28 -3.08
CA LYS A 394 -13.69 -6.86 -4.01
C LYS A 394 -13.31 -8.27 -4.44
N ILE A 395 -12.02 -8.50 -4.76
CA ILE A 395 -11.51 -9.83 -5.14
C ILE A 395 -11.68 -10.82 -3.98
N VAL A 396 -11.20 -10.47 -2.77
CA VAL A 396 -11.28 -11.36 -1.61
C VAL A 396 -12.74 -11.66 -1.23
N ALA A 397 -13.62 -10.65 -1.28
CA ALA A 397 -15.03 -10.85 -1.01
C ALA A 397 -15.70 -11.79 -2.03
N GLY A 398 -15.31 -11.72 -3.30
CA GLY A 398 -15.74 -12.67 -4.32
C GLY A 398 -15.26 -14.10 -4.02
N LEU A 399 -13.97 -14.27 -3.69
CA LEU A 399 -13.39 -15.56 -3.32
C LEU A 399 -14.06 -16.16 -2.07
N VAL A 400 -14.29 -15.33 -1.05
CA VAL A 400 -15.01 -15.75 0.17
C VAL A 400 -16.47 -16.14 -0.13
N ALA A 401 -17.08 -15.57 -1.16
CA ALA A 401 -18.43 -15.93 -1.61
C ALA A 401 -18.47 -17.08 -2.62
N ASP A 402 -17.33 -17.76 -2.87
CA ASP A 402 -17.16 -18.82 -3.87
C ASP A 402 -17.54 -18.37 -5.31
N GLU A 403 -17.37 -17.07 -5.61
CA GLU A 403 -17.63 -16.53 -6.94
C GLU A 403 -16.40 -16.69 -7.84
N ASN A 404 -16.65 -17.01 -9.10
CA ASN A 404 -15.59 -16.97 -10.10
C ASN A 404 -15.19 -15.52 -10.41
N THR A 405 -13.91 -15.25 -10.36
CA THR A 405 -13.36 -13.98 -10.81
C THR A 405 -12.95 -14.08 -12.28
N ASN A 406 -13.16 -13.01 -13.05
CA ASN A 406 -12.65 -12.93 -14.43
C ASN A 406 -11.16 -12.57 -14.50
N LEU A 407 -10.45 -12.60 -13.34
CA LEU A 407 -9.04 -12.30 -13.22
C LEU A 407 -8.23 -13.58 -13.06
N ASP A 408 -7.07 -13.63 -13.72
CA ASP A 408 -6.06 -14.63 -13.40
C ASP A 408 -5.43 -14.29 -12.04
N LEU A 409 -5.85 -15.01 -10.99
CA LEU A 409 -5.37 -14.82 -9.62
C LEU A 409 -4.14 -15.67 -9.26
N ALA A 410 -3.70 -16.59 -10.13
CA ALA A 410 -2.56 -17.44 -9.85
C ALA A 410 -1.29 -16.67 -9.46
N PRO A 411 -0.94 -15.53 -10.09
CA PRO A 411 0.22 -14.73 -9.73
C PRO A 411 0.16 -14.08 -8.34
N TYR A 412 -1.03 -13.96 -7.75
CA TYR A 412 -1.21 -13.36 -6.42
C TYR A 412 -1.34 -14.39 -5.31
N ASN A 413 -1.45 -15.69 -5.65
CA ASN A 413 -1.61 -16.75 -4.67
C ASN A 413 -0.34 -16.95 -3.83
N SER A 414 -0.49 -17.30 -2.54
CA SER A 414 0.62 -17.60 -1.63
C SER A 414 1.49 -18.77 -2.10
N THR A 415 0.91 -19.70 -2.86
CA THR A 415 1.59 -20.90 -3.38
C THR A 415 2.78 -20.61 -4.29
N ARG A 416 2.89 -19.40 -4.85
CA ARG A 416 4.05 -19.00 -5.68
C ARG A 416 5.38 -18.90 -4.90
N PHE A 417 5.32 -18.98 -3.57
CA PHE A 417 6.50 -18.96 -2.69
C PHE A 417 6.84 -20.31 -2.07
N ILE A 418 6.03 -21.32 -2.30
CA ILE A 418 6.10 -22.64 -1.64
C ILE A 418 6.60 -23.70 -2.61
#